data_37bbb5e158e969cc60449ac706210855
#
_entry.id   37bbb5e158e969cc60449ac706210855
#
_cell.length_a   1.000
_cell.length_b   1.000
_cell.length_c   1.000
_cell.angle_alpha   90.00
_cell.angle_beta   90.00
_cell.angle_gamma   90.00
#
_symmetry.space_group_name_H-M   'P 1'
#
loop_
_entity.id
_entity.type
_entity.pdbx_description
1 polymer ?
#
loop_
_entity_poly.entity_id
_entity_poly.type
_entity_poly.pdbx_seq_one_letter_code
_entity_poly.pdbx_strand_id
1 'polypeptide(L)'
;MTNPLPTTDAINRHGYAMITIAYWGFTVTDGALRMLVLLHFYNLGYTPLQIASLFLFYEFFGVVTNLVGGWIASHFGLKSTLTAGLLLQVLALVMLGLLDPTWSVAVSVAYVMTAQALSGIAKDLVKMSSKSSVKLLVEEGQQGALFKWVAVLTGSKNALKGFGFFVGGALLGWLGFDHSLYAMAAALIVIWLLAIVYVSGSTGKVEGKVRFTHLFSKSTAIFSTAMDC
;
A
#
# COMPACT_ATOMS: atom_id res chain seq x y z
N MET A 1 28.61 31.83 -16.77
CA MET A 1 28.64 30.54 -16.08
C MET A 1 27.21 30.05 -16.01
N THR A 2 26.79 29.25 -16.97
CA THR A 2 25.46 28.66 -17.02
C THR A 2 25.48 27.43 -16.14
N ASN A 3 24.72 27.48 -15.06
CA ASN A 3 24.51 26.32 -14.19
C ASN A 3 23.85 25.20 -15.04
N PRO A 4 24.44 24.01 -15.18
CA PRO A 4 23.81 22.96 -15.95
C PRO A 4 22.51 22.57 -15.24
N LEU A 5 21.40 22.58 -16.01
CA LEU A 5 20.12 22.04 -15.55
C LEU A 5 20.34 20.62 -14.99
N PRO A 6 19.67 20.23 -13.89
CA PRO A 6 19.82 18.89 -13.36
C PRO A 6 19.50 17.87 -14.45
N THR A 7 20.45 17.00 -14.71
CA THR A 7 20.32 15.97 -15.75
C THR A 7 19.09 15.10 -15.45
N THR A 8 18.38 14.70 -16.49
CA THR A 8 17.17 13.84 -16.43
C THR A 8 17.38 12.63 -15.53
N ASP A 9 18.58 12.06 -15.50
CA ASP A 9 18.99 10.94 -14.64
C ASP A 9 18.90 11.23 -13.14
N ALA A 10 19.23 12.45 -12.69
CA ALA A 10 19.17 12.83 -11.28
C ALA A 10 17.72 12.94 -10.81
N ILE A 11 16.84 13.48 -11.65
CA ILE A 11 15.40 13.62 -11.36
C ILE A 11 14.75 12.24 -11.25
N ASN A 12 15.08 11.31 -12.14
CA ASN A 12 14.57 9.94 -12.15
C ASN A 12 15.01 9.16 -10.90
N ARG A 13 16.25 9.31 -10.44
CA ARG A 13 16.77 8.66 -9.23
C ARG A 13 16.07 9.13 -7.95
N HIS A 14 15.83 10.42 -7.79
CA HIS A 14 15.12 10.98 -6.64
C HIS A 14 13.65 10.51 -6.60
N GLY A 15 12.97 10.52 -7.74
CA GLY A 15 11.61 10.01 -7.86
C GLY A 15 11.50 8.53 -7.48
N TYR A 16 12.43 7.71 -7.99
CA TYR A 16 12.51 6.29 -7.63
C TYR A 16 12.75 6.07 -6.13
N ALA A 17 13.73 6.77 -5.56
CA ALA A 17 14.05 6.64 -4.13
C ALA A 17 12.83 7.00 -3.27
N MET A 18 12.10 8.06 -3.60
CA MET A 18 10.92 8.47 -2.85
C MET A 18 9.78 7.46 -2.95
N ILE A 19 9.51 6.93 -4.14
CA ILE A 19 8.49 5.89 -4.33
C ILE A 19 8.87 4.61 -3.54
N THR A 20 10.15 4.26 -3.54
CA THR A 20 10.65 3.11 -2.78
C THR A 20 10.51 3.31 -1.27
N ILE A 21 10.87 4.48 -0.76
CA ILE A 21 10.68 4.85 0.65
C ILE A 21 9.20 4.80 1.04
N ALA A 22 8.32 5.36 0.20
CA ALA A 22 6.88 5.32 0.43
C ALA A 22 6.34 3.89 0.48
N TYR A 23 6.77 3.04 -0.46
CA TYR A 23 6.40 1.64 -0.50
C TYR A 23 6.93 0.84 0.70
N TRP A 24 8.18 1.08 1.09
CA TRP A 24 8.80 0.41 2.24
C TRP A 24 8.16 0.83 3.55
N GLY A 25 7.97 2.13 3.78
CA GLY A 25 7.30 2.65 4.95
C GLY A 25 5.88 2.13 5.08
N PHE A 26 5.13 2.10 3.97
CA PHE A 26 3.82 1.47 3.93
C PHE A 26 3.89 -0.02 4.31
N THR A 27 4.83 -0.77 3.72
CA THR A 27 4.95 -2.23 3.94
C THR A 27 5.29 -2.57 5.39
N VAL A 28 6.16 -1.78 6.02
CA VAL A 28 6.49 -1.94 7.45
C VAL A 28 5.28 -1.66 8.32
N THR A 29 4.57 -0.56 8.09
CA THR A 29 3.38 -0.20 8.88
C THR A 29 2.22 -1.17 8.65
N ASP A 30 2.04 -1.70 7.44
CA ASP A 30 1.05 -2.75 7.14
C ASP A 30 1.36 -4.05 7.91
N GLY A 31 2.63 -4.46 7.94
CA GLY A 31 3.07 -5.60 8.75
C GLY A 31 2.87 -5.36 10.26
N ALA A 32 3.30 -4.19 10.74
CA ALA A 32 3.16 -3.80 12.15
C ALA A 32 1.70 -3.77 12.60
N LEU A 33 0.81 -3.20 11.78
CA LEU A 33 -0.63 -3.15 12.04
C LEU A 33 -1.22 -4.55 12.20
N ARG A 34 -0.87 -5.48 11.31
CA ARG A 34 -1.38 -6.86 11.39
C ARG A 34 -0.99 -7.54 12.70
N MET A 35 0.28 -7.42 13.11
CA MET A 35 0.75 -8.03 14.34
C MET A 35 0.15 -7.37 15.56
N LEU A 36 0.01 -6.05 15.54
CA LEU A 36 -0.56 -5.26 16.62
C LEU A 36 -2.04 -5.63 16.84
N VAL A 37 -2.84 -5.70 15.78
CA VAL A 37 -4.24 -6.13 15.85
C VAL A 37 -4.33 -7.59 16.35
N LEU A 38 -3.53 -8.49 15.79
CA LEU A 38 -3.53 -9.90 16.20
C LEU A 38 -3.25 -10.06 17.69
N LEU A 39 -2.16 -9.46 18.18
CA LEU A 39 -1.76 -9.59 19.58
C LEU A 39 -2.72 -8.89 20.52
N HIS A 40 -3.21 -7.70 20.16
CA HIS A 40 -4.15 -6.96 20.98
C HIS A 40 -5.44 -7.75 21.21
N PHE A 41 -6.08 -8.25 20.16
CA PHE A 41 -7.32 -9.02 20.28
C PHE A 41 -7.10 -10.41 20.90
N TYR A 42 -5.92 -11.01 20.69
CA TYR A 42 -5.55 -12.23 21.41
C TYR A 42 -5.47 -11.99 22.92
N ASN A 43 -4.86 -10.89 23.35
CA ASN A 43 -4.78 -10.51 24.77
C ASN A 43 -6.15 -10.19 25.37
N LEU A 44 -7.12 -9.75 24.56
CA LEU A 44 -8.52 -9.56 24.97
C LEU A 44 -9.32 -10.87 25.05
N GLY A 45 -8.70 -12.02 24.75
CA GLY A 45 -9.33 -13.34 24.85
C GLY A 45 -10.14 -13.76 23.62
N TYR A 46 -9.93 -13.09 22.46
CA TYR A 46 -10.57 -13.51 21.20
C TYR A 46 -9.98 -14.85 20.73
N THR A 47 -10.84 -15.73 20.24
CA THR A 47 -10.42 -17.00 19.67
C THR A 47 -9.66 -16.78 18.34
N PRO A 48 -8.78 -17.72 17.92
CA PRO A 48 -8.07 -17.62 16.65
C PRO A 48 -8.99 -17.41 15.44
N LEU A 49 -10.19 -18.01 15.44
CA LEU A 49 -11.16 -17.84 14.37
C LEU A 49 -11.75 -16.42 14.34
N GLN A 50 -12.05 -15.85 15.48
CA GLN A 50 -12.51 -14.46 15.58
C GLN A 50 -11.43 -13.49 15.14
N ILE A 51 -10.17 -13.70 15.51
CA ILE A 51 -9.04 -12.88 15.06
C ILE A 51 -8.87 -13.00 13.55
N ALA A 52 -8.94 -14.21 12.98
CA ALA A 52 -8.87 -14.40 11.53
C ALA A 52 -9.99 -13.66 10.80
N SER A 53 -11.20 -13.61 11.36
CA SER A 53 -12.32 -12.88 10.75
C SER A 53 -12.10 -11.37 10.68
N LEU A 54 -11.33 -10.77 11.60
CA LEU A 54 -10.99 -9.35 11.56
C LEU A 54 -10.25 -8.94 10.28
N PHE A 55 -9.52 -9.89 9.66
CA PHE A 55 -8.76 -9.65 8.44
C PHE A 55 -9.53 -10.01 7.16
N LEU A 56 -10.74 -10.54 7.26
CA LEU A 56 -11.51 -10.99 6.10
C LEU A 56 -11.75 -9.83 5.11
N PHE A 57 -12.17 -8.67 5.59
CA PHE A 57 -12.40 -7.51 4.74
C PHE A 57 -11.11 -6.92 4.19
N TYR A 58 -10.00 -7.01 4.91
CA TYR A 58 -8.70 -6.61 4.38
C TYR A 58 -8.33 -7.40 3.12
N GLU A 59 -8.46 -8.70 3.14
CA GLU A 59 -8.13 -9.52 1.97
C GLU A 59 -9.19 -9.39 0.87
N PHE A 60 -10.48 -9.38 1.22
CA PHE A 60 -11.57 -9.22 0.25
C PHE A 60 -11.45 -7.91 -0.54
N PHE A 61 -11.36 -6.78 0.15
CA PHE A 61 -11.24 -5.48 -0.51
C PHE A 61 -9.88 -5.30 -1.19
N GLY A 62 -8.84 -5.97 -0.71
CA GLY A 62 -7.56 -6.07 -1.40
C GLY A 62 -7.71 -6.75 -2.77
N VAL A 63 -8.40 -7.89 -2.84
CA VAL A 63 -8.66 -8.58 -4.12
C VAL A 63 -9.45 -7.68 -5.07
N VAL A 64 -10.55 -7.07 -4.59
CA VAL A 64 -11.37 -6.14 -5.39
C VAL A 64 -10.52 -4.98 -5.92
N THR A 65 -9.73 -4.35 -5.06
CA THR A 65 -8.86 -3.23 -5.45
C THR A 65 -7.78 -3.67 -6.44
N ASN A 66 -7.24 -4.87 -6.30
CA ASN A 66 -6.24 -5.38 -7.23
C ASN A 66 -6.83 -5.59 -8.64
N LEU A 67 -8.10 -5.97 -8.74
CA LEU A 67 -8.80 -6.11 -10.03
C LEU A 67 -9.01 -4.75 -10.72
N VAL A 68 -9.41 -3.73 -9.96
CA VAL A 68 -9.74 -2.40 -10.53
C VAL A 68 -8.58 -1.39 -10.45
N GLY A 69 -7.55 -1.68 -9.68
CA GLY A 69 -6.47 -0.73 -9.35
C GLY A 69 -5.67 -0.26 -10.56
N GLY A 70 -5.49 -1.13 -11.58
CA GLY A 70 -4.86 -0.74 -12.84
C GLY A 70 -5.66 0.34 -13.58
N TRP A 71 -6.98 0.23 -13.58
CA TRP A 71 -7.87 1.25 -14.13
C TRP A 71 -7.81 2.55 -13.30
N ILE A 72 -7.86 2.44 -11.97
CA ILE A 72 -7.72 3.60 -11.08
C ILE A 72 -6.41 4.33 -11.34
N ALA A 73 -5.29 3.62 -11.41
CA ALA A 73 -3.98 4.20 -11.63
C ALA A 73 -3.86 4.87 -13.02
N SER A 74 -4.47 4.29 -14.06
CA SER A 74 -4.47 4.88 -15.41
C SER A 74 -5.37 6.13 -15.51
N HIS A 75 -6.46 6.17 -14.73
CA HIS A 75 -7.43 7.26 -14.76
C HIS A 75 -6.97 8.47 -13.92
N PHE A 76 -6.52 8.22 -12.69
CA PHE A 76 -6.15 9.27 -11.74
C PHE A 76 -4.64 9.57 -11.73
N GLY A 77 -3.84 8.75 -12.38
CA GLY A 77 -2.39 8.84 -12.38
C GLY A 77 -1.73 8.16 -11.18
N LEU A 78 -0.46 7.76 -11.36
CA LEU A 78 0.26 6.96 -10.38
C LEU A 78 0.56 7.72 -9.08
N LYS A 79 0.89 9.02 -9.17
CA LYS A 79 1.12 9.87 -8.00
C LYS A 79 -0.12 9.95 -7.11
N SER A 80 -1.28 10.28 -7.71
CA SER A 80 -2.54 10.40 -6.98
C SER A 80 -2.94 9.07 -6.35
N THR A 81 -2.74 7.96 -7.06
CA THR A 81 -3.04 6.62 -6.55
C THR A 81 -2.13 6.23 -5.37
N LEU A 82 -0.82 6.56 -5.45
CA LEU A 82 0.13 6.33 -4.37
C LEU A 82 -0.23 7.15 -3.11
N THR A 83 -0.45 8.45 -3.29
CA THR A 83 -0.77 9.36 -2.17
C THR A 83 -2.13 9.06 -1.55
N ALA A 84 -3.14 8.67 -2.35
CA ALA A 84 -4.43 8.22 -1.86
C ALA A 84 -4.29 6.92 -1.03
N GLY A 85 -3.49 5.96 -1.49
CA GLY A 85 -3.23 4.72 -0.75
C GLY A 85 -2.54 4.98 0.59
N LEU A 86 -1.52 5.86 0.63
CA LEU A 86 -0.86 6.25 1.89
C LEU A 86 -1.84 6.93 2.85
N LEU A 87 -2.69 7.85 2.35
CA LEU A 87 -3.69 8.53 3.16
C LEU A 87 -4.74 7.57 3.71
N LEU A 88 -5.22 6.62 2.91
CA LEU A 88 -6.17 5.60 3.36
C LEU A 88 -5.57 4.75 4.49
N GLN A 89 -4.27 4.42 4.44
CA GLN A 89 -3.61 3.71 5.52
C GLN A 89 -3.53 4.55 6.79
N VAL A 90 -3.22 5.85 6.68
CA VAL A 90 -3.26 6.78 7.83
C VAL A 90 -4.65 6.81 8.44
N LEU A 91 -5.71 6.92 7.62
CA LEU A 91 -7.08 6.91 8.09
C LEU A 91 -7.44 5.59 8.79
N ALA A 92 -7.01 4.45 8.25
CA ALA A 92 -7.23 3.14 8.88
C ALA A 92 -6.55 3.03 10.26
N LEU A 93 -5.31 3.54 10.38
CA LEU A 93 -4.56 3.55 11.63
C LEU A 93 -5.23 4.46 12.68
N VAL A 94 -5.61 5.68 12.29
CA VAL A 94 -6.31 6.61 13.18
C VAL A 94 -7.67 6.06 13.59
N MET A 95 -8.42 5.48 12.65
CA MET A 95 -9.69 4.85 12.94
C MET A 95 -9.53 3.74 13.98
N LEU A 96 -8.55 2.86 13.85
CA LEU A 96 -8.28 1.81 14.85
C LEU A 96 -7.84 2.37 16.19
N GLY A 97 -7.10 3.48 16.23
CA GLY A 97 -6.72 4.16 17.48
C GLY A 97 -7.87 4.84 18.20
N LEU A 98 -9.01 4.99 17.54
CA LEU A 98 -10.26 5.52 18.12
C LEU A 98 -11.22 4.40 18.58
N LEU A 99 -10.76 3.14 18.61
CA LEU A 99 -11.56 2.02 19.07
C LEU A 99 -11.90 2.20 20.54
N ASP A 100 -13.19 2.25 20.88
CA ASP A 100 -13.65 2.41 22.24
C ASP A 100 -13.79 1.02 22.93
N PRO A 101 -13.06 0.78 24.04
CA PRO A 101 -13.13 -0.48 24.78
C PRO A 101 -14.50 -0.81 25.39
N THR A 102 -15.39 0.18 25.47
CA THR A 102 -16.74 0.01 26.04
C THR A 102 -17.74 -0.58 25.06
N TRP A 103 -17.39 -0.65 23.78
CA TRP A 103 -18.29 -1.20 22.77
C TRP A 103 -18.52 -2.70 22.92
N SER A 104 -19.67 -3.15 22.47
CA SER A 104 -19.93 -4.58 22.39
C SER A 104 -18.98 -5.26 21.39
N VAL A 105 -18.69 -6.53 21.63
CA VAL A 105 -17.80 -7.35 20.77
C VAL A 105 -18.21 -7.25 19.29
N ALA A 106 -19.52 -7.32 19.01
CA ALA A 106 -20.03 -7.25 17.64
C ALA A 106 -19.72 -5.91 16.96
N VAL A 107 -19.89 -4.80 17.69
CA VAL A 107 -19.58 -3.45 17.18
C VAL A 107 -18.08 -3.27 16.96
N SER A 108 -17.27 -3.70 17.93
CA SER A 108 -15.80 -3.65 17.83
C SER A 108 -15.29 -4.46 16.62
N VAL A 109 -15.80 -5.67 16.42
CA VAL A 109 -15.44 -6.52 15.26
C VAL A 109 -15.81 -5.82 13.96
N ALA A 110 -17.04 -5.32 13.81
CA ALA A 110 -17.48 -4.63 12.59
C ALA A 110 -16.64 -3.37 12.31
N TYR A 111 -16.30 -2.62 13.34
CA TYR A 111 -15.46 -1.42 13.24
C TYR A 111 -14.04 -1.76 12.79
N VAL A 112 -13.41 -2.75 13.44
CA VAL A 112 -12.07 -3.21 13.04
C VAL A 112 -12.05 -3.77 11.64
N MET A 113 -13.06 -4.57 11.24
CA MET A 113 -13.17 -5.08 9.87
C MET A 113 -13.29 -3.95 8.85
N THR A 114 -14.00 -2.85 9.18
CA THR A 114 -14.10 -1.67 8.31
C THR A 114 -12.77 -0.95 8.17
N ALA A 115 -12.05 -0.73 9.26
CA ALA A 115 -10.70 -0.15 9.22
C ALA A 115 -9.73 -1.04 8.44
N GLN A 116 -9.82 -2.35 8.60
CA GLN A 116 -9.03 -3.32 7.84
C GLN A 116 -9.38 -3.33 6.35
N ALA A 117 -10.64 -3.08 5.98
CA ALA A 117 -11.03 -2.89 4.58
C ALA A 117 -10.28 -1.71 3.94
N LEU A 118 -10.22 -0.56 4.63
CA LEU A 118 -9.46 0.62 4.17
C LEU A 118 -7.98 0.30 4.01
N SER A 119 -7.38 -0.41 4.96
CA SER A 119 -5.99 -0.85 4.89
C SER A 119 -5.73 -1.82 3.73
N GLY A 120 -6.67 -2.73 3.44
CA GLY A 120 -6.61 -3.65 2.31
C GLY A 120 -6.62 -2.92 0.95
N ILE A 121 -7.51 -1.92 0.81
CA ILE A 121 -7.56 -1.04 -0.36
C ILE A 121 -6.24 -0.27 -0.49
N ALA A 122 -5.80 0.36 0.59
CA ALA A 122 -4.55 1.12 0.65
C ALA A 122 -3.35 0.29 0.17
N LYS A 123 -3.24 -0.95 0.64
CA LYS A 123 -2.17 -1.90 0.28
C LYS A 123 -2.07 -2.08 -1.23
N ASP A 124 -3.18 -2.34 -1.91
CA ASP A 124 -3.13 -2.66 -3.33
C ASP A 124 -2.97 -1.40 -4.18
N LEU A 125 -3.50 -0.25 -3.78
CA LEU A 125 -3.22 1.04 -4.43
C LEU A 125 -1.73 1.40 -4.36
N VAL A 126 -1.11 1.34 -3.18
CA VAL A 126 0.33 1.63 -3.01
C VAL A 126 1.19 0.65 -3.78
N LYS A 127 0.88 -0.64 -3.72
CA LYS A 127 1.62 -1.71 -4.43
C LYS A 127 1.58 -1.51 -5.95
N MET A 128 0.40 -1.23 -6.50
CA MET A 128 0.23 -1.08 -7.95
C MET A 128 0.87 0.20 -8.46
N SER A 129 0.62 1.33 -7.79
CA SER A 129 1.19 2.61 -8.18
C SER A 129 2.71 2.60 -8.10
N SER A 130 3.30 2.04 -7.02
CA SER A 130 4.76 1.96 -6.87
C SER A 130 5.41 1.12 -7.97
N LYS A 131 4.86 -0.07 -8.26
CA LYS A 131 5.41 -0.95 -9.31
C LYS A 131 5.27 -0.36 -10.70
N SER A 132 4.16 0.32 -10.98
CA SER A 132 3.94 0.97 -12.28
C SER A 132 4.81 2.22 -12.43
N SER A 133 5.03 2.98 -11.36
CA SER A 133 5.92 4.15 -11.38
C SER A 133 7.37 3.78 -11.71
N VAL A 134 7.86 2.67 -11.16
CA VAL A 134 9.21 2.17 -11.45
C VAL A 134 9.40 1.88 -12.95
N LYS A 135 8.38 1.33 -13.61
CA LYS A 135 8.42 1.06 -15.05
C LYS A 135 8.57 2.33 -15.91
N LEU A 136 8.04 3.46 -15.43
CA LEU A 136 8.10 4.74 -16.14
C LEU A 136 9.37 5.54 -15.84
N LEU A 137 10.08 5.19 -14.77
CA LEU A 137 11.33 5.87 -14.38
C LEU A 137 12.57 5.24 -15.01
N VAL A 138 12.43 4.07 -15.63
CA VAL A 138 13.52 3.38 -16.34
C VAL A 138 13.37 3.67 -17.84
N GLU A 139 14.47 4.11 -18.47
CA GLU A 139 14.51 4.43 -19.90
C GLU A 139 14.17 3.23 -20.78
N GLU A 140 13.53 3.49 -21.91
CA GLU A 140 13.24 2.46 -22.92
C GLU A 140 14.54 1.81 -23.40
N GLY A 141 14.57 0.48 -23.40
CA GLY A 141 15.76 -0.32 -23.78
C GLY A 141 16.61 -0.83 -22.61
N GLN A 142 16.46 -0.28 -21.41
CA GLN A 142 17.19 -0.74 -20.21
C GLN A 142 16.45 -1.84 -19.42
N GLN A 143 16.07 -2.92 -20.09
CA GLN A 143 15.30 -4.02 -19.47
C GLN A 143 16.00 -4.65 -18.25
N GLY A 144 17.33 -4.73 -18.27
CA GLY A 144 18.11 -5.25 -17.14
C GLY A 144 18.01 -4.36 -15.89
N ALA A 145 18.02 -3.03 -16.06
CA ALA A 145 17.81 -2.08 -14.97
C ALA A 145 16.38 -2.18 -14.42
N LEU A 146 15.39 -2.24 -15.31
CA LEU A 146 13.98 -2.41 -14.92
C LEU A 146 13.79 -3.67 -14.08
N PHE A 147 14.33 -4.81 -14.54
CA PHE A 147 14.25 -6.07 -13.79
C PHE A 147 14.88 -5.95 -12.41
N LYS A 148 16.07 -5.37 -12.31
CA LYS A 148 16.77 -5.15 -11.04
C LYS A 148 15.93 -4.32 -10.06
N TRP A 149 15.39 -3.19 -10.49
CA TRP A 149 14.62 -2.30 -9.62
C TRP A 149 13.27 -2.88 -9.20
N VAL A 150 12.58 -3.56 -10.09
CA VAL A 150 11.34 -4.28 -9.76
C VAL A 150 11.63 -5.46 -8.82
N ALA A 151 12.74 -6.17 -9.01
CA ALA A 151 13.17 -7.25 -8.13
C ALA A 151 13.50 -6.76 -6.71
N VAL A 152 14.22 -5.63 -6.58
CA VAL A 152 14.49 -5.00 -5.28
C VAL A 152 13.19 -4.61 -4.58
N LEU A 153 12.28 -3.94 -5.28
CA LEU A 153 11.00 -3.51 -4.72
C LEU A 153 10.13 -4.70 -4.28
N THR A 154 10.11 -5.77 -5.08
CA THR A 154 9.28 -6.95 -4.81
C THR A 154 9.95 -7.90 -3.81
N GLY A 155 11.25 -8.10 -3.92
CA GLY A 155 12.03 -8.98 -3.05
C GLY A 155 12.11 -8.46 -1.61
N SER A 156 12.30 -7.15 -1.43
CA SER A 156 12.33 -6.54 -0.10
C SER A 156 11.00 -6.60 0.65
N LYS A 157 9.87 -6.77 -0.05
CA LYS A 157 8.53 -6.77 0.54
C LYS A 157 8.38 -7.77 1.69
N ASN A 158 8.79 -9.00 1.49
CA ASN A 158 8.58 -10.05 2.50
C ASN A 158 9.47 -9.84 3.73
N ALA A 159 10.72 -9.40 3.53
CA ALA A 159 11.63 -9.06 4.62
C ALA A 159 11.10 -7.86 5.43
N LEU A 160 10.65 -6.80 4.75
CA LEU A 160 10.09 -5.62 5.39
C LEU A 160 8.77 -5.91 6.11
N LYS A 161 7.95 -6.80 5.56
CA LYS A 161 6.71 -7.21 6.24
C LYS A 161 7.02 -8.01 7.50
N GLY A 162 8.00 -8.93 7.46
CA GLY A 162 8.48 -9.65 8.64
C GLY A 162 9.07 -8.70 9.69
N PHE A 163 9.89 -7.73 9.27
CA PHE A 163 10.38 -6.66 10.13
C PHE A 163 9.22 -5.85 10.74
N GLY A 164 8.21 -5.53 9.94
CA GLY A 164 6.99 -4.85 10.41
C GLY A 164 6.27 -5.64 11.50
N PHE A 165 6.15 -6.96 11.39
CA PHE A 165 5.58 -7.78 12.44
C PHE A 165 6.33 -7.64 13.76
N PHE A 166 7.66 -7.62 13.70
CA PHE A 166 8.51 -7.42 14.86
C PHE A 166 8.30 -6.03 15.48
N VAL A 167 8.27 -5.00 14.64
CA VAL A 167 7.99 -3.62 15.07
C VAL A 167 6.61 -3.52 15.72
N GLY A 168 5.58 -4.13 15.15
CA GLY A 168 4.22 -4.12 15.70
C GLY A 168 4.15 -4.76 17.09
N GLY A 169 4.82 -5.91 17.28
CA GLY A 169 4.90 -6.56 18.60
C GLY A 169 5.65 -5.71 19.63
N ALA A 170 6.78 -5.11 19.24
CA ALA A 170 7.56 -4.24 20.11
C ALA A 170 6.80 -2.96 20.50
N LEU A 171 6.16 -2.31 19.54
CA LEU A 171 5.34 -1.10 19.77
C LEU A 171 4.19 -1.42 20.74
N LEU A 172 3.49 -2.54 20.55
CA LEU A 172 2.42 -2.95 21.46
C LEU A 172 2.93 -3.09 22.90
N GLY A 173 4.12 -3.71 23.07
CA GLY A 173 4.72 -3.91 24.40
C GLY A 173 5.18 -2.62 25.07
N TRP A 174 5.60 -1.61 24.31
CA TRP A 174 6.16 -0.36 24.85
C TRP A 174 5.13 0.76 24.96
N LEU A 175 4.27 0.91 23.99
CA LEU A 175 3.34 2.05 23.87
C LEU A 175 1.86 1.64 24.07
N GLY A 176 1.57 0.35 24.07
CA GLY A 176 0.19 -0.11 24.02
C GLY A 176 -0.45 0.02 22.64
N PHE A 177 -1.74 -0.29 22.53
CA PHE A 177 -2.44 -0.38 21.25
C PHE A 177 -2.60 0.98 20.56
N ASP A 178 -3.26 1.93 21.23
CA ASP A 178 -3.66 3.21 20.62
C ASP A 178 -2.47 4.09 20.27
N HIS A 179 -1.50 4.23 21.19
CA HIS A 179 -0.32 5.04 20.94
C HIS A 179 0.57 4.46 19.83
N SER A 180 0.62 3.14 19.70
CA SER A 180 1.32 2.49 18.59
C SER A 180 0.70 2.83 17.24
N LEU A 181 -0.62 2.84 17.15
CA LEU A 181 -1.35 3.22 15.94
C LEU A 181 -1.11 4.68 15.56
N TYR A 182 -1.17 5.59 16.54
CA TYR A 182 -0.90 7.01 16.31
C TYR A 182 0.57 7.27 15.94
N ALA A 183 1.52 6.56 16.54
CA ALA A 183 2.93 6.67 16.17
C ALA A 183 3.18 6.20 14.71
N MET A 184 2.57 5.10 14.30
CA MET A 184 2.64 4.62 12.92
C MET A 184 1.94 5.59 11.94
N ALA A 185 0.79 6.15 12.33
CA ALA A 185 0.08 7.14 11.53
C ALA A 185 0.94 8.40 11.33
N ALA A 186 1.56 8.91 12.39
CA ALA A 186 2.46 10.07 12.32
C ALA A 186 3.66 9.80 11.38
N ALA A 187 4.30 8.64 11.49
CA ALA A 187 5.40 8.26 10.61
C ALA A 187 4.94 8.19 9.13
N LEU A 188 3.76 7.64 8.86
CA LEU A 188 3.21 7.61 7.51
C LEU A 188 2.78 8.98 6.98
N ILE A 189 2.29 9.88 7.84
CA ILE A 189 1.99 11.28 7.45
C ILE A 189 3.26 11.97 6.96
N VAL A 190 4.39 11.80 7.63
CA VAL A 190 5.67 12.35 7.17
C VAL A 190 6.03 11.82 5.80
N ILE A 191 5.94 10.50 5.60
CA ILE A 191 6.22 9.86 4.30
C ILE A 191 5.23 10.36 3.23
N TRP A 192 3.96 10.50 3.56
CA TRP A 192 2.92 11.01 2.67
C TRP A 192 3.19 12.45 2.22
N LEU A 193 3.57 13.34 3.15
CA LEU A 193 3.96 14.72 2.82
C LEU A 193 5.19 14.76 1.91
N LEU A 194 6.21 13.96 2.20
CA LEU A 194 7.38 13.83 1.34
C LEU A 194 7.02 13.30 -0.05
N ALA A 195 6.11 12.32 -0.14
CA ALA A 195 5.65 11.80 -1.42
C ALA A 195 4.90 12.86 -2.25
N ILE A 196 4.09 13.71 -1.62
CA ILE A 196 3.41 14.82 -2.31
C ILE A 196 4.42 15.79 -2.92
N VAL A 197 5.48 16.13 -2.18
CA VAL A 197 6.48 17.12 -2.60
C VAL A 197 7.41 16.54 -3.67
N TYR A 198 7.97 15.36 -3.46
CA TYR A 198 9.07 14.83 -4.27
C TYR A 198 8.65 13.91 -5.42
N VAL A 199 7.45 13.31 -5.38
CA VAL A 199 6.98 12.49 -6.51
C VAL A 199 6.40 13.40 -7.59
N SER A 200 7.00 13.38 -8.79
CA SER A 200 6.56 14.21 -9.92
C SER A 200 5.14 13.88 -10.36
N GLY A 201 4.33 14.92 -10.61
CA GLY A 201 2.93 14.77 -11.06
C GLY A 201 2.75 14.27 -12.50
N SER A 202 3.81 14.34 -13.31
CA SER A 202 3.80 13.92 -14.72
C SER A 202 3.89 12.40 -14.91
N THR A 203 4.15 11.66 -13.84
CA THR A 203 4.35 10.21 -13.90
C THR A 203 3.02 9.50 -14.10
N GLY A 204 2.71 9.10 -15.34
CA GLY A 204 1.72 8.07 -15.62
C GLY A 204 0.29 8.50 -15.91
N LYS A 205 0.02 9.73 -16.36
CA LYS A 205 -1.21 9.97 -17.11
C LYS A 205 -1.04 9.35 -18.50
N VAL A 206 -1.61 8.17 -18.69
CA VAL A 206 -1.74 7.60 -20.03
C VAL A 206 -2.74 8.47 -20.80
N GLU A 207 -2.29 9.11 -21.86
CA GLU A 207 -3.16 9.73 -22.86
C GLU A 207 -3.95 8.62 -23.57
N GLY A 208 -5.12 8.37 -23.08
CA GLY A 208 -6.05 7.35 -23.58
C GLY A 208 -6.86 6.76 -22.42
N LYS A 209 -8.06 7.30 -22.19
CA LYS A 209 -9.00 6.75 -21.22
C LYS A 209 -9.30 5.30 -21.56
N VAL A 210 -8.60 4.35 -20.93
CA VAL A 210 -8.94 2.93 -21.03
C VAL A 210 -10.35 2.76 -20.48
N ARG A 211 -11.30 2.42 -21.36
CA ARG A 211 -12.69 2.16 -20.97
C ARG A 211 -12.73 0.95 -20.05
N PHE A 212 -13.47 1.05 -18.97
CA PHE A 212 -13.64 -0.04 -17.99
C PHE A 212 -14.06 -1.37 -18.62
N THR A 213 -14.84 -1.31 -19.72
CA THR A 213 -15.24 -2.47 -20.51
C THR A 213 -14.08 -3.25 -21.14
N HIS A 214 -12.94 -2.61 -21.43
CA HIS A 214 -11.75 -3.30 -21.98
C HIS A 214 -11.01 -4.18 -20.95
N LEU A 215 -11.21 -3.96 -19.65
CA LEU A 215 -10.61 -4.81 -18.62
C LEU A 215 -11.23 -6.21 -18.62
N PHE A 216 -12.54 -6.29 -18.76
CA PHE A 216 -13.26 -7.57 -18.79
C PHE A 216 -13.06 -8.32 -20.12
N SER A 217 -13.01 -7.63 -21.26
CA SER A 217 -12.77 -8.29 -22.53
C SER A 217 -11.37 -8.89 -22.66
N LYS A 218 -10.34 -8.24 -22.08
CA LYS A 218 -8.99 -8.81 -22.04
C LYS A 218 -8.87 -9.98 -21.08
N SER A 219 -9.57 -9.97 -19.94
CA SER A 219 -9.52 -11.09 -19.00
C SER A 219 -10.23 -12.33 -19.57
N THR A 220 -11.34 -12.17 -20.27
CA THR A 220 -12.00 -13.29 -20.96
C THR A 220 -11.15 -13.83 -22.11
N ALA A 221 -10.45 -13.00 -22.87
CA ALA A 221 -9.53 -13.45 -23.92
C ALA A 221 -8.33 -14.24 -23.35
N ILE A 222 -7.77 -13.80 -22.22
CA ILE A 222 -6.66 -14.51 -21.54
C ILE A 222 -7.16 -15.85 -20.97
N PHE A 223 -8.37 -15.89 -20.41
CA PHE A 223 -8.97 -17.12 -19.90
C PHE A 223 -9.27 -18.14 -21.02
N SER A 224 -9.80 -17.68 -22.16
CA SER A 224 -10.03 -18.56 -23.29
C SER A 224 -8.72 -19.15 -23.85
N THR A 225 -7.69 -18.31 -24.01
CA THR A 225 -6.37 -18.77 -24.50
C THR A 225 -5.69 -19.74 -23.52
N ALA A 226 -5.92 -19.58 -22.21
CA ALA A 226 -5.36 -20.48 -21.19
C ALA A 226 -6.12 -21.81 -21.08
N MET A 227 -7.37 -21.89 -21.56
CA MET A 227 -8.14 -23.14 -21.61
C MET A 227 -7.93 -23.92 -22.91
N ASP A 228 -7.36 -23.29 -23.95
CA ASP A 228 -7.06 -23.90 -25.25
C ASP A 228 -5.63 -24.49 -25.32
N CYS A 229 -4.85 -24.41 -24.20
CA CYS A 229 -3.53 -25.05 -24.02
C CYS A 229 -3.59 -26.25 -23.08
#